data_7d47c6454cccab68f90af8e8a4cfc117
#
_entry.id   7d47c6454cccab68f90af8e8a4cfc117
#
_cell.length_a   1.000
_cell.length_b   1.000
_cell.length_c   1.000
_cell.angle_alpha   90.00
_cell.angle_beta   90.00
_cell.angle_gamma   90.00
#
_symmetry.space_group_name_H-M   'P 1'
#
loop_
_entity.id
_entity.type
_entity.pdbx_description
1 polymer ?
#
loop_
_entity_poly.entity_id
_entity_poly.type
_entity_poly.pdbx_seq_one_letter_code
_entity_poly.pdbx_strand_id
1 'polypeptide(L)'
;MLNLKNTLLANETVNLYDFSFEDIDGNQVNLEKFDGKPILIVNTASRCGFTPQYADLQNLFLNYKNSDLTIIATTSNSFNQEYLDTEDIKQICLVNYGVGFVTSSPMDVKGSNAHPIYAWIEEEYNEKPKWNFYKYLFDRNGQLLSLIHISEPTRR
;
A
#
# COMPACT_ATOMS: atom_id res chain seq x y z
N MET A 1 15.71 28.08 27.18
CA MET A 1 14.30 27.82 27.45
C MET A 1 13.78 26.87 26.41
N LEU A 2 13.32 25.72 26.81
CA LEU A 2 12.69 24.74 25.89
C LEU A 2 11.41 25.32 25.34
N ASN A 3 11.32 25.35 24.02
CA ASN A 3 10.12 25.81 23.36
C ASN A 3 9.04 24.74 23.52
N LEU A 4 7.96 25.06 24.22
CA LEU A 4 6.84 24.16 24.45
C LEU A 4 6.25 23.59 23.15
N LYS A 5 6.31 24.35 22.06
CA LYS A 5 5.87 23.89 20.75
C LYS A 5 6.71 22.71 20.25
N ASN A 6 8.02 22.79 20.43
CA ASN A 6 8.91 21.70 20.01
C ASN A 6 8.70 20.45 20.87
N THR A 7 8.39 20.63 22.15
CA THR A 7 8.11 19.50 23.05
C THR A 7 6.81 18.80 22.67
N LEU A 8 5.78 19.56 22.28
CA LEU A 8 4.51 19.01 21.84
C LEU A 8 4.65 18.27 20.50
N LEU A 9 5.42 18.84 19.56
CA LEU A 9 5.68 18.21 18.27
C LEU A 9 6.45 16.88 18.41
N ALA A 10 7.38 16.81 19.39
CA ALA A 10 8.13 15.59 19.65
C ALA A 10 7.28 14.43 20.18
N ASN A 11 6.05 14.70 20.63
CA ASN A 11 5.12 13.69 21.12
C ASN A 11 4.03 13.31 20.11
N GLU A 12 4.06 13.89 18.91
CA GLU A 12 3.10 13.55 17.88
C GLU A 12 3.41 12.15 17.32
N THR A 13 2.40 11.31 17.28
CA THR A 13 2.50 9.96 16.75
C THR A 13 2.53 10.02 15.23
N VAL A 14 3.54 9.41 14.62
CA VAL A 14 3.59 9.25 13.17
C VAL A 14 2.46 8.33 12.74
N ASN A 15 1.81 8.68 11.65
CA ASN A 15 0.76 7.86 11.06
C ASN A 15 0.93 7.78 9.55
N LEU A 16 0.10 6.97 8.90
CA LEU A 16 0.22 6.71 7.46
C LEU A 16 0.13 7.98 6.62
N TYR A 17 -0.66 8.98 7.03
CA TYR A 17 -0.85 10.21 6.25
C TYR A 17 0.39 11.11 6.19
N ASP A 18 1.42 10.81 6.99
CA ASP A 18 2.68 11.55 6.98
C ASP A 18 3.59 11.16 5.82
N PHE A 19 3.24 10.12 5.06
CA PHE A 19 4.09 9.58 4.00
C PHE A 19 3.60 9.99 2.61
N SER A 20 4.48 9.79 1.65
CA SER A 20 4.19 9.98 0.23
C SER A 20 4.89 8.89 -0.57
N PHE A 21 4.42 8.70 -1.80
CA PHE A 21 5.04 7.78 -2.74
C PHE A 21 4.83 8.28 -4.17
N GLU A 22 5.51 7.66 -5.12
CA GLU A 22 5.35 7.97 -6.54
C GLU A 22 4.36 6.98 -7.15
N ASP A 23 3.37 7.49 -7.89
CA ASP A 23 2.43 6.61 -8.58
C ASP A 23 3.07 6.00 -9.83
N ILE A 24 2.33 5.10 -10.49
CA ILE A 24 2.86 4.36 -11.64
C ILE A 24 3.15 5.27 -12.84
N ASP A 25 2.60 6.46 -12.86
CA ASP A 25 2.86 7.46 -13.91
C ASP A 25 3.97 8.44 -13.54
N GLY A 26 4.59 8.26 -12.36
CA GLY A 26 5.69 9.10 -11.90
C GLY A 26 5.27 10.34 -11.15
N ASN A 27 3.99 10.47 -10.79
CA ASN A 27 3.49 11.61 -10.04
C ASN A 27 3.58 11.37 -8.54
N GLN A 28 3.90 12.44 -7.79
CA GLN A 28 3.95 12.39 -6.34
C GLN A 28 2.55 12.27 -5.75
N VAL A 29 2.35 11.30 -4.87
CA VAL A 29 1.11 11.11 -4.11
C VAL A 29 1.40 11.35 -2.64
N ASN A 30 0.85 12.43 -2.07
CA ASN A 30 0.95 12.71 -0.65
C ASN A 30 -0.26 12.09 0.05
N LEU A 31 -0.01 11.18 1.00
CA LEU A 31 -1.11 10.48 1.70
C LEU A 31 -1.95 11.40 2.57
N GLU A 32 -1.45 12.61 2.86
CA GLU A 32 -2.22 13.64 3.57
C GLU A 32 -3.56 13.94 2.88
N LYS A 33 -3.62 13.82 1.56
CA LYS A 33 -4.88 14.05 0.83
C LYS A 33 -5.98 13.04 1.16
N PHE A 34 -5.62 11.93 1.79
CA PHE A 34 -6.57 10.91 2.24
C PHE A 34 -6.84 10.96 3.74
N ASP A 35 -6.37 12.02 4.41
CA ASP A 35 -6.55 12.19 5.86
C ASP A 35 -8.02 12.02 6.25
N GLY A 36 -8.26 11.28 7.33
CA GLY A 36 -9.60 10.97 7.79
C GLY A 36 -10.30 9.81 7.08
N LYS A 37 -9.64 9.19 6.11
CA LYS A 37 -10.21 8.05 5.37
C LYS A 37 -9.44 6.76 5.68
N PRO A 38 -10.13 5.61 5.80
CA PRO A 38 -9.42 4.35 5.93
C PRO A 38 -8.70 4.01 4.63
N ILE A 39 -7.54 3.39 4.76
CA ILE A 39 -6.70 3.02 3.62
C ILE A 39 -6.34 1.54 3.69
N LEU A 40 -6.52 0.84 2.58
CA LEU A 40 -6.04 -0.52 2.40
C LEU A 40 -4.80 -0.47 1.51
N ILE A 41 -3.64 -0.88 2.05
CA ILE A 41 -2.40 -0.99 1.29
C ILE A 41 -2.12 -2.46 0.99
N VAL A 42 -1.80 -2.74 -0.28
CA VAL A 42 -1.52 -4.10 -0.74
C VAL A 42 -0.23 -4.06 -1.57
N ASN A 43 0.75 -4.88 -1.23
CA ASN A 43 1.93 -5.02 -2.08
C ASN A 43 1.62 -6.01 -3.20
N THR A 44 1.81 -5.57 -4.44
CA THR A 44 1.36 -6.31 -5.62
C THR A 44 2.52 -6.67 -6.54
N ALA A 45 2.29 -7.70 -7.37
CA ALA A 45 3.22 -8.13 -8.40
C ALA A 45 2.44 -8.71 -9.57
N SER A 46 3.04 -8.67 -10.76
CA SER A 46 2.38 -9.05 -12.01
C SER A 46 2.60 -10.50 -12.41
N ARG A 47 3.55 -11.18 -11.76
CA ARG A 47 3.98 -12.54 -12.13
C ARG A 47 3.84 -13.53 -10.98
N CYS A 48 2.87 -13.29 -10.11
CA CYS A 48 2.61 -14.08 -8.91
C CYS A 48 1.39 -14.97 -9.12
N GLY A 49 1.35 -16.13 -8.46
CA GLY A 49 0.15 -16.96 -8.44
C GLY A 49 -1.07 -16.24 -7.87
N PHE A 50 -0.84 -15.19 -7.05
CA PHE A 50 -1.92 -14.37 -6.49
C PHE A 50 -2.26 -13.14 -7.32
N THR A 51 -1.61 -12.92 -8.45
CA THR A 51 -1.91 -11.77 -9.32
C THR A 51 -3.41 -11.66 -9.67
N PRO A 52 -4.16 -12.77 -9.86
CA PRO A 52 -5.61 -12.68 -10.07
C PRO A 52 -6.39 -11.98 -8.96
N GLN A 53 -5.81 -11.79 -7.77
CA GLN A 53 -6.44 -11.00 -6.70
C GLN A 53 -6.64 -9.53 -7.08
N TYR A 54 -5.99 -9.04 -8.12
CA TYR A 54 -6.31 -7.73 -8.68
C TYR A 54 -7.81 -7.62 -9.02
N ALA A 55 -8.42 -8.69 -9.51
CA ALA A 55 -9.85 -8.68 -9.83
C ALA A 55 -10.71 -8.49 -8.57
N ASP A 56 -10.35 -9.16 -7.48
CA ASP A 56 -11.09 -9.02 -6.21
C ASP A 56 -10.89 -7.63 -5.62
N LEU A 57 -9.67 -7.09 -5.70
CA LEU A 57 -9.38 -5.73 -5.23
C LEU A 57 -10.14 -4.69 -6.07
N GLN A 58 -10.23 -4.89 -7.36
CA GLN A 58 -11.00 -4.00 -8.23
C GLN A 58 -12.49 -4.05 -7.91
N ASN A 59 -13.04 -5.24 -7.64
CA ASN A 59 -14.42 -5.38 -7.20
C ASN A 59 -14.65 -4.67 -5.87
N LEU A 60 -13.73 -4.81 -4.93
CA LEU A 60 -13.78 -4.10 -3.66
C LEU A 60 -13.77 -2.59 -3.89
N PHE A 61 -12.89 -2.11 -4.75
CA PHE A 61 -12.82 -0.70 -5.11
C PHE A 61 -14.13 -0.18 -5.68
N LEU A 62 -14.72 -0.91 -6.63
CA LEU A 62 -15.98 -0.52 -7.26
C LEU A 62 -17.14 -0.49 -6.26
N ASN A 63 -17.16 -1.42 -5.32
CA ASN A 63 -18.22 -1.48 -4.30
C ASN A 63 -18.13 -0.35 -3.28
N TYR A 64 -16.90 0.14 -3.01
CA TYR A 64 -16.67 1.13 -1.95
C TYR A 64 -16.14 2.47 -2.44
N LYS A 65 -16.03 2.69 -3.76
CA LYS A 65 -15.45 3.93 -4.30
C LYS A 65 -16.23 5.18 -3.92
N ASN A 66 -17.53 5.05 -3.64
CA ASN A 66 -18.36 6.16 -3.19
C ASN A 66 -18.40 6.29 -1.67
N SER A 67 -17.69 5.41 -0.96
CA SER A 67 -17.44 5.51 0.46
C SER A 67 -16.03 6.06 0.65
N ASP A 68 -15.57 6.14 1.88
CA ASP A 68 -14.28 6.75 2.18
C ASP A 68 -13.08 5.81 2.01
N LEU A 69 -13.29 4.53 1.72
CA LEU A 69 -12.18 3.57 1.60
C LEU A 69 -11.31 3.88 0.39
N THR A 70 -10.01 4.03 0.64
CA THR A 70 -8.99 4.18 -0.39
C THR A 70 -8.18 2.89 -0.47
N ILE A 71 -7.94 2.40 -1.69
CA ILE A 71 -7.08 1.25 -1.93
C ILE A 71 -5.82 1.73 -2.64
N ILE A 72 -4.67 1.28 -2.14
CA ILE A 72 -3.36 1.61 -2.73
C ILE A 72 -2.62 0.30 -2.98
N ALA A 73 -2.31 0.04 -4.25
CA ALA A 73 -1.43 -1.05 -4.65
C ALA A 73 0.00 -0.54 -4.73
N THR A 74 0.89 -1.15 -3.98
CA THR A 74 2.32 -0.84 -4.06
C THR A 74 3.01 -1.95 -4.85
N THR A 75 3.33 -1.67 -6.12
CA THR A 75 3.97 -2.66 -6.97
C THR A 75 5.41 -2.88 -6.50
N SER A 76 5.85 -4.13 -6.49
CA SER A 76 7.16 -4.45 -5.93
C SER A 76 7.77 -5.71 -6.53
N ASN A 77 9.07 -5.65 -6.80
CA ASN A 77 9.86 -6.81 -7.17
C ASN A 77 10.63 -7.41 -5.99
N SER A 78 10.25 -7.06 -4.75
CA SER A 78 10.95 -7.57 -3.57
C SER A 78 10.91 -9.10 -3.44
N PHE A 79 9.96 -9.74 -4.09
CA PHE A 79 9.82 -11.21 -4.11
C PHE A 79 10.14 -11.79 -5.49
N ASN A 80 10.79 -11.03 -6.37
CA ASN A 80 11.24 -11.46 -7.69
C ASN A 80 10.09 -11.91 -8.62
N GLN A 81 8.91 -11.35 -8.46
CA GLN A 81 7.72 -11.69 -9.25
C GLN A 81 7.07 -10.47 -9.92
N GLU A 82 7.81 -9.38 -10.07
CA GLU A 82 7.34 -8.20 -10.79
C GLU A 82 8.21 -7.95 -12.03
N TYR A 83 7.62 -7.29 -13.04
CA TYR A 83 8.39 -6.81 -14.17
C TYR A 83 9.27 -5.65 -13.76
N LEU A 84 10.39 -5.47 -14.47
CA LEU A 84 11.25 -4.32 -14.26
C LEU A 84 10.76 -3.10 -15.04
N ASP A 85 10.07 -3.33 -16.15
CA ASP A 85 9.53 -2.27 -17.00
C ASP A 85 8.14 -1.86 -16.52
N THR A 86 7.97 -0.58 -16.25
CA THR A 86 6.70 -0.01 -15.77
C THR A 86 5.57 -0.22 -16.79
N GLU A 87 5.86 -0.20 -18.09
CA GLU A 87 4.83 -0.43 -19.10
C GLU A 87 4.28 -1.85 -19.06
N ASP A 88 5.13 -2.84 -18.76
CA ASP A 88 4.67 -4.22 -18.57
C ASP A 88 3.78 -4.35 -17.34
N ILE A 89 4.10 -3.63 -16.25
CA ILE A 89 3.27 -3.60 -15.05
C ILE A 89 1.90 -2.98 -15.37
N LYS A 90 1.89 -1.86 -16.09
CA LYS A 90 0.65 -1.20 -16.52
C LYS A 90 -0.21 -2.13 -17.37
N GLN A 91 0.41 -2.89 -18.27
CA GLN A 91 -0.31 -3.83 -19.10
C GLN A 91 -1.09 -4.83 -18.24
N ILE A 92 -0.50 -5.32 -17.18
CA ILE A 92 -1.17 -6.28 -16.30
C ILE A 92 -2.25 -5.60 -15.45
N CYS A 93 -1.88 -4.60 -14.65
CA CYS A 93 -2.82 -4.03 -13.68
C CYS A 93 -3.89 -3.16 -14.33
N LEU A 94 -3.53 -2.28 -15.28
CA LEU A 94 -4.48 -1.33 -15.86
C LEU A 94 -5.27 -1.94 -17.01
N VAL A 95 -4.60 -2.65 -17.92
CA VAL A 95 -5.26 -3.16 -19.13
C VAL A 95 -5.94 -4.50 -18.85
N ASN A 96 -5.20 -5.49 -18.32
CA ASN A 96 -5.76 -6.84 -18.14
C ASN A 96 -6.78 -6.92 -17.01
N TYR A 97 -6.55 -6.20 -15.89
CA TYR A 97 -7.45 -6.23 -14.74
C TYR A 97 -8.31 -4.98 -14.57
N GLY A 98 -8.05 -3.94 -15.37
CA GLY A 98 -8.85 -2.72 -15.33
C GLY A 98 -8.83 -2.00 -13.99
N VAL A 99 -7.69 -2.05 -13.31
CA VAL A 99 -7.53 -1.47 -11.97
C VAL A 99 -7.78 0.04 -11.99
N GLY A 100 -8.72 0.51 -11.16
CA GLY A 100 -9.05 1.93 -11.03
C GLY A 100 -8.55 2.58 -9.75
N PHE A 101 -7.99 1.81 -8.81
CA PHE A 101 -7.43 2.36 -7.57
C PHE A 101 -5.97 2.80 -7.77
N VAL A 102 -5.47 3.56 -6.81
CA VAL A 102 -4.10 4.11 -6.87
C VAL A 102 -3.07 2.99 -6.91
N THR A 103 -2.12 3.10 -7.85
CA THR A 103 -1.04 2.12 -8.03
C THR A 103 0.29 2.87 -8.01
N SER A 104 1.26 2.36 -7.26
CA SER A 104 2.58 2.99 -7.15
C SER A 104 3.51 2.63 -8.32
N SER A 105 4.54 3.44 -8.52
CA SER A 105 5.76 2.97 -9.19
C SER A 105 6.39 1.84 -8.37
N PRO A 106 7.21 0.97 -8.98
CA PRO A 106 7.87 -0.11 -8.24
C PRO A 106 8.65 0.40 -7.03
N MET A 107 8.47 -0.25 -5.90
CA MET A 107 9.17 0.08 -4.66
C MET A 107 9.58 -1.19 -3.93
N ASP A 108 10.61 -1.09 -3.08
CA ASP A 108 10.94 -2.19 -2.18
C ASP A 108 10.01 -2.16 -0.97
N VAL A 109 9.52 -3.32 -0.56
CA VAL A 109 8.59 -3.44 0.57
C VAL A 109 9.19 -4.16 1.77
N LYS A 110 10.45 -4.57 1.64
CA LYS A 110 11.21 -5.21 2.73
C LYS A 110 12.71 -4.93 2.56
N GLY A 111 13.45 -5.23 3.60
CA GLY A 111 14.91 -5.09 3.59
C GLY A 111 15.38 -3.66 3.87
N SER A 112 16.68 -3.44 3.73
CA SER A 112 17.32 -2.16 4.08
C SER A 112 16.89 -1.00 3.18
N ASN A 113 16.40 -1.31 1.97
CA ASN A 113 15.96 -0.28 1.01
C ASN A 113 14.44 -0.14 0.96
N ALA A 114 13.73 -0.72 1.93
CA ALA A 114 12.27 -0.63 1.97
C ALA A 114 11.81 0.83 1.93
N HIS A 115 10.74 1.07 1.15
CA HIS A 115 10.11 2.38 1.13
C HIS A 115 9.75 2.81 2.55
N PRO A 116 9.84 4.13 2.89
CA PRO A 116 9.56 4.61 4.24
C PRO A 116 8.25 4.13 4.85
N ILE A 117 7.20 3.95 4.05
CA ILE A 117 5.92 3.39 4.53
C ILE A 117 6.14 2.00 5.12
N TYR A 118 6.82 1.12 4.39
CA TYR A 118 7.04 -0.26 4.85
C TYR A 118 8.08 -0.35 5.97
N ALA A 119 9.09 0.52 5.94
CA ALA A 119 10.05 0.63 7.04
C ALA A 119 9.34 1.04 8.34
N TRP A 120 8.41 1.98 8.25
CA TRP A 120 7.61 2.42 9.39
C TRP A 120 6.66 1.32 9.89
N ILE A 121 6.01 0.60 8.98
CA ILE A 121 5.14 -0.53 9.36
C ILE A 121 5.94 -1.58 10.14
N GLU A 122 7.14 -1.89 9.67
CA GLU A 122 7.99 -2.86 10.37
C GLU A 122 8.45 -2.34 11.74
N GLU A 123 8.88 -1.09 11.81
CA GLU A 123 9.37 -0.50 13.06
C GLU A 123 8.25 -0.34 14.10
N GLU A 124 7.10 0.18 13.69
CA GLU A 124 6.00 0.51 14.61
C GLU A 124 5.16 -0.70 15.00
N TYR A 125 4.91 -1.60 14.04
CA TYR A 125 3.97 -2.72 14.23
C TYR A 125 4.64 -4.08 14.21
N ASN A 126 5.95 -4.15 13.98
CA ASN A 126 6.71 -5.40 13.85
C ASN A 126 6.11 -6.32 12.78
N GLU A 127 5.67 -5.72 11.68
CA GLU A 127 5.04 -6.43 10.56
C GLU A 127 5.72 -6.07 9.26
N LYS A 128 5.91 -7.06 8.39
CA LYS A 128 6.41 -6.85 7.04
C LYS A 128 5.80 -7.89 6.11
N PRO A 129 5.68 -7.57 4.82
CA PRO A 129 5.19 -8.54 3.85
C PRO A 129 6.14 -9.75 3.80
N LYS A 130 5.57 -10.95 3.86
CA LYS A 130 6.32 -12.20 3.67
C LYS A 130 6.12 -12.75 2.27
N TRP A 131 5.18 -12.19 1.53
CA TRP A 131 4.90 -12.52 0.15
C TRP A 131 4.12 -11.39 -0.52
N ASN A 132 3.85 -11.52 -1.82
CA ASN A 132 3.01 -10.58 -2.55
C ASN A 132 1.56 -10.67 -2.07
N PHE A 133 0.82 -9.60 -2.22
CA PHE A 133 -0.59 -9.44 -1.86
C PHE A 133 -0.88 -9.52 -0.36
N TYR A 134 0.10 -9.16 0.46
CA TYR A 134 -0.12 -8.85 1.87
C TYR A 134 -0.89 -7.55 2.00
N LYS A 135 -1.86 -7.51 2.89
CA LYS A 135 -2.82 -6.42 3.00
C LYS A 135 -2.79 -5.83 4.39
N TYR A 136 -2.68 -4.50 4.44
CA TYR A 136 -2.65 -3.73 5.69
C TYR A 136 -3.79 -2.73 5.63
N LEU A 137 -4.76 -2.86 6.54
CA LEU A 137 -5.88 -1.93 6.66
C LEU A 137 -5.58 -0.91 7.75
N PHE A 138 -5.61 0.37 7.39
CA PHE A 138 -5.39 1.49 8.30
C PHE A 138 -6.72 2.19 8.58
N ASP A 139 -6.93 2.60 9.83
CA ASP A 139 -8.13 3.31 10.25
C ASP A 139 -8.09 4.78 9.82
N ARG A 140 -9.13 5.54 10.18
CA ARG A 140 -9.27 6.95 9.82
C ARG A 140 -8.22 7.86 10.48
N ASN A 141 -7.48 7.35 11.45
CA ASN A 141 -6.40 8.06 12.11
C ASN A 141 -5.02 7.68 11.54
N GLY A 142 -4.99 6.86 10.50
CA GLY A 142 -3.74 6.43 9.88
C GLY A 142 -2.95 5.43 10.70
N GLN A 143 -3.62 4.71 11.62
CA GLN A 143 -3.03 3.67 12.43
C GLN A 143 -3.48 2.29 11.94
N LEU A 144 -2.60 1.29 12.07
CA LEU A 144 -2.90 -0.04 11.59
C LEU A 144 -4.06 -0.65 12.37
N LEU A 145 -5.11 -1.02 11.65
CA LEU A 145 -6.33 -1.60 12.23
C LEU A 145 -6.33 -3.12 12.11
N SER A 146 -5.91 -3.65 10.99
CA SER A 146 -5.98 -5.08 10.72
C SER A 146 -4.95 -5.51 9.70
N LEU A 147 -4.52 -6.77 9.83
CA LEU A 147 -3.62 -7.45 8.92
C LEU A 147 -4.41 -8.53 8.21
N ILE A 148 -4.35 -8.54 6.88
CA ILE A 148 -5.02 -9.54 6.07
C ILE A 148 -3.98 -10.17 5.16
N HIS A 149 -3.44 -11.31 5.56
CA HIS A 149 -2.40 -11.98 4.79
C HIS A 149 -2.92 -13.17 4.01
N ILE A 150 -4.03 -13.69 4.42
CA ILE A 150 -4.67 -14.80 3.74
C ILE A 150 -5.45 -14.26 2.58
N SER A 151 -5.12 -14.74 1.46
CA SER A 151 -5.69 -14.22 0.28
C SER A 151 -6.54 -15.18 -0.41
N GLU A 152 -6.59 -16.42 0.00
CA GLU A 152 -7.40 -17.28 -0.68
C GLU A 152 -7.94 -18.37 0.14
N PRO A 153 -9.22 -18.72 -0.04
CA PRO A 153 -9.75 -19.92 0.53
C PRO A 153 -9.04 -21.09 -0.12
N THR A 154 -8.57 -21.90 0.68
CA THR A 154 -8.04 -23.12 0.17
C THR A 154 -9.09 -23.98 -0.41
N ARG A 155 -9.19 -24.56 -0.78
CA ARG A 155 -9.71 -25.27 -1.21
C ARG A 155 -10.07 -26.25 -1.41
N ARG A 156 -10.24 -26.48 -1.40
CA ARG A 156 -10.56 -27.28 -1.67
C ARG A 156 -10.82 -27.76 -2.10
#